data_a3a12e4713ca4ebaadd9996021939590
#
_entry.id   a3a12e4713ca4ebaadd9996021939590
#
_cell.length_a   1.000
_cell.length_b   1.000
_cell.length_c   1.000
_cell.angle_alpha   90.00
_cell.angle_beta   90.00
_cell.angle_gamma   90.00
#
_symmetry.space_group_name_H-M   'P 1'
#
loop_
_entity.id
_entity.type
_entity.pdbx_description
1 polymer ?
#
loop_
_entity_poly.entity_id
_entity_poly.type
_entity_poly.pdbx_seq_one_letter_code
_entity_poly.pdbx_strand_id
1 'polypeptide(L)'
;MPSIIDPIYGRVDLSELEHIIINTPEMARLRRIQQLGLADLAFPGANHTRFEHSVGTMFIADKIARALALSGEDIIKVRLAALLHDIGHSALSHVVESVLKRNPAYQPVTGGKKLKSHEMFSRHIISNSLHTKPEIASSVNDAAPFFEEVARMATGDIDALPHPYLGQIISNDIDADRIDFLLRDSYHTGVSLGLVDVDQIVGSLSLSEGRLVLGGNASFDEDMAMTAAESMLIARAHHYSAIIHNPVTQGARVMLLHALENALRRHEHAGNDVRAAVALFFTSYNDGDLLNFIEANGDESAKKLTLNIRNGSICNAVSRFTHKNLNPKTRMALSTIARNGVAK
;
A
#
# COMPACT_ATOMS: atom_id res chain seq x y z
N MET A 1 14.82 -24.49 -4.07
CA MET A 1 13.78 -23.59 -3.57
C MET A 1 13.44 -22.61 -4.66
N PRO A 2 12.15 -22.29 -4.88
CA PRO A 2 11.76 -21.22 -5.77
C PRO A 2 12.33 -19.89 -5.29
N SER A 3 12.63 -18.97 -6.21
CA SER A 3 13.21 -17.66 -5.86
C SER A 3 12.79 -16.58 -6.85
N ILE A 4 12.83 -15.34 -6.42
CA ILE A 4 12.62 -14.14 -7.22
C ILE A 4 13.89 -13.31 -7.18
N ILE A 5 14.25 -12.67 -8.29
CA ILE A 5 15.33 -11.69 -8.32
C ILE A 5 14.73 -10.29 -8.16
N ASP A 6 15.05 -9.65 -7.06
CA ASP A 6 14.62 -8.28 -6.74
C ASP A 6 15.75 -7.30 -7.08
N PRO A 7 15.47 -6.14 -7.69
CA PRO A 7 16.51 -5.20 -8.12
C PRO A 7 17.26 -4.54 -6.95
N ILE A 8 16.71 -4.57 -5.74
CA ILE A 8 17.29 -3.95 -4.54
C ILE A 8 17.97 -4.99 -3.66
N TYR A 9 17.31 -6.13 -3.44
CA TYR A 9 17.77 -7.15 -2.49
C TYR A 9 18.44 -8.35 -3.15
N GLY A 10 18.47 -8.40 -4.49
CA GLY A 10 19.00 -9.53 -5.21
C GLY A 10 18.09 -10.76 -5.12
N ARG A 11 18.66 -11.91 -4.80
CA ARG A 11 17.90 -13.18 -4.73
C ARG A 11 17.06 -13.24 -3.44
N VAL A 12 15.76 -13.39 -3.59
CA VAL A 12 14.79 -13.63 -2.52
C VAL A 12 14.27 -15.05 -2.64
N ASP A 13 14.62 -15.91 -1.69
CA ASP A 13 14.17 -17.30 -1.64
C ASP A 13 12.75 -17.39 -1.07
N LEU A 14 11.95 -18.29 -1.64
CA LEU A 14 10.55 -18.50 -1.28
C LEU A 14 10.35 -19.90 -0.70
N SER A 15 9.50 -20.01 0.31
CA SER A 15 8.95 -21.30 0.71
C SER A 15 7.95 -21.83 -0.33
N GLU A 16 7.59 -23.11 -0.26
CA GLU A 16 6.55 -23.72 -1.12
C GLU A 16 5.23 -22.98 -0.99
N LEU A 17 4.80 -22.64 0.24
CA LEU A 17 3.55 -21.92 0.48
C LEU A 17 3.58 -20.51 -0.12
N GLU A 18 4.67 -19.76 0.05
CA GLU A 18 4.84 -18.45 -0.56
C GLU A 18 4.80 -18.54 -2.08
N HIS A 19 5.44 -19.57 -2.65
CA HIS A 19 5.41 -19.81 -4.09
C HIS A 19 4.00 -20.10 -4.61
N ILE A 20 3.20 -20.88 -3.89
CA ILE A 20 1.78 -21.10 -4.23
C ILE A 20 1.02 -19.76 -4.18
N ILE A 21 1.17 -19.00 -3.10
CA ILE A 21 0.45 -17.75 -2.87
C ILE A 21 0.74 -16.70 -3.93
N ILE A 22 2.00 -16.48 -4.32
CA ILE A 22 2.36 -15.46 -5.33
C ILE A 22 1.80 -15.76 -6.73
N ASN A 23 1.41 -17.01 -6.98
CA ASN A 23 0.79 -17.43 -8.23
C ASN A 23 -0.75 -17.42 -8.18
N THR A 24 -1.36 -17.07 -7.05
CA THR A 24 -2.80 -16.87 -6.98
C THR A 24 -3.23 -15.65 -7.81
N PRO A 25 -4.44 -15.62 -8.37
CA PRO A 25 -4.94 -14.47 -9.13
C PRO A 25 -4.88 -13.16 -8.33
N GLU A 26 -5.17 -13.22 -7.03
CA GLU A 26 -5.18 -12.08 -6.11
C GLU A 26 -3.78 -11.44 -5.97
N MET A 27 -2.73 -12.26 -5.83
CA MET A 27 -1.36 -11.76 -5.77
C MET A 27 -0.81 -11.41 -7.16
N ALA A 28 -1.10 -12.22 -8.18
CA ALA A 28 -0.64 -11.99 -9.55
C ALA A 28 -1.16 -10.64 -10.10
N ARG A 29 -2.35 -10.22 -9.67
CA ARG A 29 -2.95 -8.91 -10.00
C ARG A 29 -2.03 -7.74 -9.62
N LEU A 30 -1.34 -7.83 -8.46
CA LEU A 30 -0.45 -6.77 -7.97
C LEU A 30 0.73 -6.48 -8.90
N ARG A 31 1.10 -7.41 -9.79
CA ARG A 31 2.11 -7.20 -10.84
C ARG A 31 1.72 -6.14 -11.88
N ARG A 32 0.44 -5.72 -11.88
CA ARG A 32 -0.13 -4.73 -12.79
C ARG A 32 -0.77 -3.56 -12.05
N ILE A 33 -0.42 -3.37 -10.79
CA ILE A 33 -0.79 -2.19 -9.99
C ILE A 33 0.49 -1.47 -9.63
N GLN A 34 0.66 -0.26 -10.13
CA GLN A 34 1.83 0.55 -9.85
C GLN A 34 1.84 1.01 -8.39
N GLN A 35 3.00 0.92 -7.73
CA GLN A 35 3.18 1.33 -6.33
C GLN A 35 2.85 2.80 -6.12
N LEU A 36 3.36 3.65 -6.98
CA LEU A 36 3.19 5.10 -6.90
C LEU A 36 2.06 5.65 -7.79
N GLY A 37 1.19 4.77 -8.32
CA GLY A 37 0.09 5.15 -9.18
C GLY A 37 0.56 5.85 -10.45
N LEU A 38 0.21 7.13 -10.63
CA LEU A 38 0.57 7.91 -11.82
C LEU A 38 1.88 8.73 -11.67
N ALA A 39 2.77 8.32 -10.78
CA ALA A 39 4.03 9.04 -10.57
C ALA A 39 5.02 8.88 -11.74
N ASP A 40 4.88 7.86 -12.56
CA ASP A 40 5.64 7.64 -13.79
C ASP A 40 5.55 8.83 -14.77
N LEU A 41 4.47 9.59 -14.73
CA LEU A 41 4.29 10.83 -15.49
C LEU A 41 5.29 11.95 -15.09
N ALA A 42 5.80 11.91 -13.88
CA ALA A 42 6.83 12.83 -13.39
C ALA A 42 8.20 12.15 -13.25
N PHE A 43 8.21 10.87 -12.96
CA PHE A 43 9.39 10.04 -12.73
C PHE A 43 9.33 8.81 -13.65
N PRO A 44 9.84 8.87 -14.88
CA PRO A 44 9.65 7.79 -15.88
C PRO A 44 10.15 6.41 -15.44
N GLY A 45 11.02 6.33 -14.43
CA GLY A 45 11.48 5.08 -13.82
C GLY A 45 10.54 4.51 -12.76
N ALA A 46 9.52 5.24 -12.32
CA ALA A 46 8.58 4.84 -11.27
C ALA A 46 7.51 3.85 -11.76
N ASN A 47 7.95 2.75 -12.37
CA ASN A 47 7.10 1.71 -12.98
C ASN A 47 7.04 0.43 -12.13
N HIS A 48 7.63 0.43 -10.94
CA HIS A 48 7.59 -0.70 -10.03
C HIS A 48 6.18 -0.92 -9.46
N THR A 49 5.93 -2.16 -9.13
CA THR A 49 4.58 -2.63 -8.82
C THR A 49 4.42 -2.94 -7.33
N ARG A 50 3.18 -3.03 -6.88
CA ARG A 50 2.87 -3.50 -5.53
C ARG A 50 3.33 -4.93 -5.28
N PHE A 51 3.42 -5.75 -6.31
CA PHE A 51 3.99 -7.08 -6.20
C PHE A 51 5.47 -7.04 -5.79
N GLU A 52 6.27 -6.20 -6.45
CA GLU A 52 7.70 -6.02 -6.11
C GLU A 52 7.87 -5.50 -4.70
N HIS A 53 7.07 -4.51 -4.31
CA HIS A 53 7.03 -3.99 -2.95
C HIS A 53 6.65 -5.07 -1.92
N SER A 54 5.61 -5.86 -2.17
CA SER A 54 5.21 -6.95 -1.26
C SER A 54 6.32 -7.99 -1.05
N VAL A 55 7.05 -8.33 -2.12
CA VAL A 55 8.21 -9.25 -2.04
C VAL A 55 9.35 -8.61 -1.23
N GLY A 56 9.62 -7.34 -1.44
CA GLY A 56 10.65 -6.61 -0.71
C GLY A 56 10.30 -6.42 0.77
N THR A 57 9.05 -6.09 1.07
CA THR A 57 8.55 -6.02 2.46
C THR A 57 8.72 -7.35 3.17
N MET A 58 8.40 -8.47 2.50
CA MET A 58 8.62 -9.83 3.03
C MET A 58 10.11 -10.07 3.32
N PHE A 59 11.01 -9.65 2.44
CA PHE A 59 12.46 -9.80 2.63
C PHE A 59 12.94 -9.04 3.87
N ILE A 60 12.53 -7.78 4.04
CA ILE A 60 12.88 -6.97 5.22
C ILE A 60 12.27 -7.56 6.50
N ALA A 61 11.02 -8.00 6.44
CA ALA A 61 10.34 -8.61 7.59
C ALA A 61 11.03 -9.91 8.04
N ASP A 62 11.48 -10.76 7.09
CA ASP A 62 12.29 -11.95 7.38
C ASP A 62 13.60 -11.56 8.08
N LYS A 63 14.28 -10.51 7.60
CA LYS A 63 15.53 -10.02 8.18
C LYS A 63 15.34 -9.54 9.62
N ILE A 64 14.28 -8.79 9.89
CA ILE A 64 13.91 -8.34 11.24
C ILE A 64 13.60 -9.56 12.13
N ALA A 65 12.74 -10.47 11.66
CA ALA A 65 12.33 -11.64 12.44
C ALA A 65 13.49 -12.54 12.83
N ARG A 66 14.48 -12.73 11.93
CA ARG A 66 15.70 -13.48 12.22
C ARG A 66 16.63 -12.74 13.17
N ALA A 67 16.78 -11.43 13.05
CA ALA A 67 17.59 -10.64 13.98
C ALA A 67 17.03 -10.67 15.40
N LEU A 68 15.69 -10.76 15.53
CA LEU A 68 15.00 -10.93 16.81
C LEU A 68 14.99 -12.37 17.32
N ALA A 69 15.59 -13.31 16.62
CA ALA A 69 15.64 -14.75 16.92
C ALA A 69 14.24 -15.37 17.16
N LEU A 70 13.24 -14.97 16.33
CA LEU A 70 11.89 -15.50 16.44
C LEU A 70 11.84 -17.00 16.10
N SER A 71 10.78 -17.68 16.54
CA SER A 71 10.54 -19.09 16.22
C SER A 71 10.34 -19.29 14.71
N GLY A 72 10.58 -20.49 14.21
CA GLY A 72 10.36 -20.80 12.80
C GLY A 72 8.92 -20.60 12.35
N GLU A 73 7.94 -20.85 13.23
CA GLU A 73 6.51 -20.62 12.96
C GLU A 73 6.21 -19.11 12.87
N ASP A 74 6.73 -18.31 13.79
CA ASP A 74 6.54 -16.84 13.77
C ASP A 74 7.20 -16.23 12.53
N ILE A 75 8.38 -16.70 12.12
CA ILE A 75 9.03 -16.26 10.88
C ILE A 75 8.13 -16.53 9.67
N ILE A 76 7.51 -17.70 9.57
CA ILE A 76 6.58 -18.02 8.49
C ILE A 76 5.40 -17.04 8.48
N LYS A 77 4.77 -16.80 9.64
CA LYS A 77 3.63 -15.87 9.76
C LYS A 77 4.02 -14.44 9.40
N VAL A 78 5.16 -13.95 9.91
CA VAL A 78 5.69 -12.60 9.62
C VAL A 78 5.95 -12.43 8.13
N ARG A 79 6.61 -13.40 7.48
CA ARG A 79 6.87 -13.37 6.04
C ARG A 79 5.58 -13.32 5.24
N LEU A 80 4.61 -14.17 5.58
CA LEU A 80 3.31 -14.19 4.89
C LEU A 80 2.51 -12.90 5.12
N ALA A 81 2.51 -12.38 6.34
CA ALA A 81 1.82 -11.12 6.64
C ALA A 81 2.42 -9.95 5.84
N ALA A 82 3.74 -9.88 5.75
CA ALA A 82 4.44 -8.88 4.95
C ALA A 82 4.19 -9.05 3.44
N LEU A 83 4.16 -10.30 2.92
CA LEU A 83 3.85 -10.58 1.52
C LEU A 83 2.40 -10.17 1.16
N LEU A 84 1.47 -10.28 2.10
CA LEU A 84 0.04 -10.14 1.87
C LEU A 84 -0.55 -8.80 2.33
N HIS A 85 0.23 -7.92 2.97
CA HIS A 85 -0.31 -6.69 3.58
C HIS A 85 -1.07 -5.81 2.57
N ASP A 86 -0.60 -5.74 1.34
CA ASP A 86 -1.14 -4.92 0.24
C ASP A 86 -2.04 -5.69 -0.75
N ILE A 87 -2.37 -6.99 -0.47
CA ILE A 87 -3.13 -7.83 -1.41
C ILE A 87 -4.51 -7.24 -1.76
N GLY A 88 -5.12 -6.50 -0.86
CA GLY A 88 -6.39 -5.80 -1.04
C GLY A 88 -6.27 -4.39 -1.59
N HIS A 89 -5.11 -3.99 -2.10
CA HIS A 89 -4.96 -2.64 -2.64
C HIS A 89 -5.73 -2.45 -3.95
N SER A 90 -6.41 -1.30 -4.09
CA SER A 90 -7.18 -1.02 -5.30
C SER A 90 -6.28 -0.69 -6.50
N ALA A 91 -6.83 -0.90 -7.69
CA ALA A 91 -6.28 -0.33 -8.92
C ALA A 91 -6.08 1.19 -8.75
N LEU A 92 -4.97 1.73 -9.28
CA LEU A 92 -4.56 3.13 -9.13
C LEU A 92 -4.55 3.62 -7.66
N SER A 93 -4.34 2.68 -6.74
CA SER A 93 -4.03 2.91 -5.33
C SER A 93 -5.05 3.81 -4.61
N HIS A 94 -4.59 4.85 -3.92
CA HIS A 94 -5.40 5.70 -3.04
C HIS A 94 -6.44 6.59 -3.73
N VAL A 95 -6.54 6.58 -5.07
CA VAL A 95 -7.56 7.37 -5.78
C VAL A 95 -8.96 6.81 -5.51
N VAL A 96 -9.13 5.48 -5.60
CA VAL A 96 -10.41 4.82 -5.31
C VAL A 96 -10.83 5.08 -3.86
N GLU A 97 -9.93 4.96 -2.90
CA GLU A 97 -10.22 5.27 -1.49
C GLU A 97 -10.64 6.74 -1.29
N SER A 98 -10.03 7.66 -2.05
CA SER A 98 -10.40 9.08 -2.01
C SER A 98 -11.83 9.29 -2.50
N VAL A 99 -12.26 8.56 -3.53
CA VAL A 99 -13.66 8.56 -4.00
C VAL A 99 -14.59 7.99 -2.93
N LEU A 100 -14.23 6.88 -2.28
CA LEU A 100 -15.05 6.27 -1.24
C LEU A 100 -15.19 7.13 0.02
N LYS A 101 -14.15 7.90 0.37
CA LYS A 101 -14.22 8.88 1.47
C LYS A 101 -15.23 9.98 1.20
N ARG A 102 -15.37 10.41 -0.08
CA ARG A 102 -16.34 11.42 -0.51
C ARG A 102 -17.75 10.84 -0.72
N ASN A 103 -17.84 9.57 -1.10
CA ASN A 103 -19.08 8.89 -1.44
C ASN A 103 -19.24 7.60 -0.60
N PRO A 104 -19.58 7.72 0.71
CA PRO A 104 -19.69 6.55 1.61
C PRO A 104 -20.76 5.54 1.20
N ALA A 105 -21.71 5.93 0.33
CA ALA A 105 -22.73 5.04 -0.22
C ALA A 105 -22.15 3.98 -1.15
N TYR A 106 -21.00 4.25 -1.78
CA TYR A 106 -20.32 3.35 -2.72
C TYR A 106 -19.44 2.30 -2.03
N GLN A 107 -19.28 2.39 -0.71
CA GLN A 107 -18.46 1.43 0.05
C GLN A 107 -19.09 0.03 -0.02
N PRO A 108 -18.34 -0.99 -0.47
CA PRO A 108 -18.80 -2.37 -0.45
C PRO A 108 -19.12 -2.84 0.98
N VAL A 109 -20.06 -3.78 1.08
CA VAL A 109 -20.46 -4.36 2.36
C VAL A 109 -20.25 -5.88 2.29
N THR A 110 -19.49 -6.39 3.25
CA THR A 110 -19.24 -7.84 3.39
C THR A 110 -19.40 -8.23 4.84
N GLY A 111 -20.17 -9.29 5.11
CA GLY A 111 -20.44 -9.74 6.48
C GLY A 111 -21.05 -8.64 7.37
N GLY A 112 -21.85 -7.73 6.80
CA GLY A 112 -22.46 -6.61 7.53
C GLY A 112 -21.52 -5.43 7.81
N LYS A 113 -20.23 -5.51 7.42
CA LYS A 113 -19.24 -4.44 7.59
C LYS A 113 -18.97 -3.73 6.28
N LYS A 114 -18.88 -2.39 6.32
CA LYS A 114 -18.45 -1.58 5.18
C LYS A 114 -16.93 -1.64 5.03
N LEU A 115 -16.44 -2.01 3.85
CA LEU A 115 -15.02 -2.01 3.51
C LEU A 115 -14.64 -0.61 3.02
N LYS A 116 -13.76 0.07 3.75
CA LYS A 116 -13.42 1.49 3.53
C LYS A 116 -12.04 1.71 2.95
N SER A 117 -11.14 0.75 3.15
CA SER A 117 -9.71 0.89 2.83
C SER A 117 -9.12 -0.43 2.37
N HIS A 118 -7.94 -0.37 1.76
CA HIS A 118 -7.23 -1.55 1.30
C HIS A 118 -6.91 -2.53 2.43
N GLU A 119 -6.61 -2.07 3.65
CA GLU A 119 -6.37 -2.97 4.78
C GLU A 119 -7.61 -3.85 5.08
N MET A 120 -8.81 -3.28 5.02
CA MET A 120 -10.04 -4.04 5.21
C MET A 120 -10.25 -5.07 4.10
N PHE A 121 -9.90 -4.74 2.85
CA PHE A 121 -9.92 -5.69 1.73
C PHE A 121 -8.82 -6.73 1.86
N SER A 122 -7.59 -6.36 2.26
CA SER A 122 -6.50 -7.31 2.54
C SER A 122 -6.95 -8.32 3.58
N ARG A 123 -7.49 -7.86 4.72
CA ARG A 123 -8.03 -8.75 5.75
C ARG A 123 -9.09 -9.69 5.19
N HIS A 124 -10.05 -9.15 4.43
CA HIS A 124 -11.11 -9.95 3.83
C HIS A 124 -10.58 -11.04 2.88
N ILE A 125 -9.64 -10.71 2.01
CA ILE A 125 -9.04 -11.66 1.07
C ILE A 125 -8.26 -12.75 1.82
N ILE A 126 -7.43 -12.36 2.79
CA ILE A 126 -6.60 -13.30 3.56
C ILE A 126 -7.47 -14.25 4.39
N SER A 127 -8.42 -13.70 5.17
CA SER A 127 -9.23 -14.49 6.10
C SER A 127 -10.39 -15.25 5.46
N ASN A 128 -10.84 -14.91 4.24
CA ASN A 128 -12.03 -15.53 3.67
C ASN A 128 -11.83 -16.15 2.27
N SER A 129 -10.73 -15.82 1.59
CA SER A 129 -10.51 -16.32 0.22
C SER A 129 -9.27 -17.22 0.13
N LEU A 130 -8.12 -16.77 0.62
CA LEU A 130 -6.86 -17.51 0.41
C LEU A 130 -6.87 -18.88 1.09
N HIS A 131 -7.25 -18.95 2.37
CA HIS A 131 -7.22 -20.19 3.14
C HIS A 131 -8.20 -21.26 2.65
N THR A 132 -9.18 -20.89 1.81
CA THR A 132 -10.14 -21.85 1.22
C THR A 132 -9.61 -22.54 -0.02
N LYS A 133 -8.49 -22.08 -0.58
CA LYS A 133 -7.85 -22.71 -1.74
C LYS A 133 -7.19 -24.02 -1.31
N PRO A 134 -7.51 -25.17 -1.97
CA PRO A 134 -7.04 -26.48 -1.51
C PRO A 134 -5.53 -26.60 -1.32
N GLU A 135 -4.75 -26.02 -2.25
CA GLU A 135 -3.30 -26.06 -2.22
C GLU A 135 -2.71 -25.28 -1.03
N ILE A 136 -3.37 -24.18 -0.65
CA ILE A 136 -2.99 -23.34 0.50
C ILE A 136 -3.45 -24.01 1.79
N ALA A 137 -4.71 -24.46 1.84
CA ALA A 137 -5.28 -25.11 3.01
C ALA A 137 -4.48 -26.37 3.44
N SER A 138 -3.98 -27.14 2.47
CA SER A 138 -3.20 -28.34 2.75
C SER A 138 -1.75 -28.08 3.19
N SER A 139 -1.28 -26.84 3.02
CA SER A 139 0.12 -26.46 3.33
C SER A 139 0.33 -26.04 4.79
N VAL A 140 -0.72 -25.86 5.56
CA VAL A 140 -0.67 -25.44 6.97
C VAL A 140 -1.68 -26.23 7.82
N ASN A 141 -1.33 -26.48 9.07
CA ASN A 141 -2.27 -27.05 10.03
C ASN A 141 -3.26 -25.97 10.42
N ASP A 142 -4.56 -26.33 10.44
CA ASP A 142 -5.66 -25.44 10.85
C ASP A 142 -5.63 -24.07 10.13
N ALA A 143 -5.82 -24.12 8.80
CA ALA A 143 -5.62 -22.97 7.93
C ALA A 143 -6.44 -21.72 8.33
N ALA A 144 -7.67 -21.87 8.80
CA ALA A 144 -8.53 -20.72 9.11
C ALA A 144 -7.98 -19.84 10.24
N PRO A 145 -7.65 -20.34 11.44
CA PRO A 145 -7.04 -19.51 12.50
C PRO A 145 -5.63 -19.03 12.13
N PHE A 146 -4.84 -19.84 11.42
CA PHE A 146 -3.53 -19.43 10.95
C PHE A 146 -3.62 -18.17 10.05
N PHE A 147 -4.48 -18.18 9.03
CA PHE A 147 -4.64 -17.04 8.13
C PHE A 147 -5.40 -15.86 8.77
N GLU A 148 -6.23 -16.09 9.79
CA GLU A 148 -6.80 -14.98 10.58
C GLU A 148 -5.70 -14.24 11.37
N GLU A 149 -4.74 -14.95 11.95
CA GLU A 149 -3.60 -14.33 12.63
C GLU A 149 -2.71 -13.57 11.63
N VAL A 150 -2.38 -14.19 10.49
CA VAL A 150 -1.64 -13.53 9.40
C VAL A 150 -2.36 -12.26 8.92
N ALA A 151 -3.69 -12.30 8.77
CA ALA A 151 -4.49 -11.14 8.35
C ALA A 151 -4.44 -10.00 9.37
N ARG A 152 -4.48 -10.31 10.67
CA ARG A 152 -4.32 -9.31 11.75
C ARG A 152 -2.95 -8.65 11.72
N MET A 153 -1.90 -9.46 11.57
CA MET A 153 -0.54 -8.95 11.44
C MET A 153 -0.39 -8.03 10.22
N ALA A 154 -0.89 -8.47 9.06
CA ALA A 154 -0.83 -7.75 7.79
C ALA A 154 -1.58 -6.40 7.82
N THR A 155 -2.59 -6.25 8.66
CA THR A 155 -3.47 -5.07 8.70
C THR A 155 -3.29 -4.22 9.97
N GLY A 156 -2.28 -4.50 10.78
CA GLY A 156 -1.96 -3.72 11.98
C GLY A 156 -2.97 -3.85 13.12
N ASP A 157 -3.79 -4.91 13.15
CA ASP A 157 -4.70 -5.24 14.28
C ASP A 157 -3.91 -5.94 15.40
N ILE A 158 -2.89 -5.22 15.92
CA ILE A 158 -1.88 -5.76 16.84
C ILE A 158 -2.42 -6.09 18.23
N ASP A 159 -3.44 -5.37 18.69
CA ASP A 159 -3.99 -5.57 20.03
C ASP A 159 -4.77 -6.89 20.16
N ALA A 160 -5.18 -7.47 19.04
CA ALA A 160 -5.84 -8.77 18.97
C ALA A 160 -4.88 -9.95 18.74
N LEU A 161 -3.56 -9.70 18.68
CA LEU A 161 -2.53 -10.73 18.52
C LEU A 161 -2.04 -11.25 19.86
N PRO A 162 -1.70 -12.55 19.96
CA PRO A 162 -1.04 -13.10 21.15
C PRO A 162 0.29 -12.38 21.45
N HIS A 163 0.99 -12.01 20.40
CA HIS A 163 2.27 -11.31 20.43
C HIS A 163 2.22 -10.06 19.55
N PRO A 164 1.95 -8.86 20.12
CA PRO A 164 1.84 -7.60 19.38
C PRO A 164 3.06 -7.28 18.49
N TYR A 165 4.27 -7.65 18.90
CA TYR A 165 5.49 -7.39 18.13
C TYR A 165 5.48 -8.03 16.75
N LEU A 166 4.77 -9.15 16.54
CA LEU A 166 4.68 -9.79 15.22
C LEU A 166 4.02 -8.86 14.19
N GLY A 167 2.93 -8.19 14.58
CA GLY A 167 2.27 -7.21 13.71
C GLY A 167 3.06 -5.90 13.59
N GLN A 168 3.81 -5.52 14.65
CA GLN A 168 4.64 -4.31 14.63
C GLN A 168 5.81 -4.38 13.65
N ILE A 169 6.27 -5.59 13.27
CA ILE A 169 7.28 -5.76 12.22
C ILE A 169 6.75 -5.26 10.86
N ILE A 170 5.43 -5.34 10.62
CA ILE A 170 4.78 -4.97 9.36
C ILE A 170 4.13 -3.59 9.44
N SER A 171 3.61 -3.20 10.61
CA SER A 171 2.83 -1.96 10.77
C SER A 171 3.23 -1.25 12.08
N ASN A 172 4.18 -0.33 11.97
CA ASN A 172 4.70 0.49 13.06
C ASN A 172 5.27 1.80 12.49
N ASP A 173 5.91 2.65 13.32
CA ASP A 173 6.63 3.84 12.85
C ASP A 173 7.93 3.49 12.10
N ILE A 174 8.61 2.44 12.54
CA ILE A 174 9.75 1.82 11.87
C ILE A 174 9.39 0.36 11.63
N ASP A 175 9.07 0.01 10.38
CA ASP A 175 8.58 -1.29 9.97
C ASP A 175 9.11 -1.70 8.60
N ALA A 176 8.86 -2.96 8.23
CA ALA A 176 9.33 -3.54 6.98
C ALA A 176 8.73 -2.87 5.74
N ASP A 177 7.45 -2.47 5.80
CA ASP A 177 6.74 -1.78 4.72
C ASP A 177 7.45 -0.45 4.40
N ARG A 178 7.67 0.39 5.43
CA ARG A 178 8.30 1.71 5.24
C ARG A 178 9.75 1.62 4.79
N ILE A 179 10.51 0.67 5.32
CA ILE A 179 11.90 0.44 4.90
C ILE A 179 11.93 0.10 3.41
N ASP A 180 11.08 -0.86 2.96
CA ASP A 180 11.08 -1.25 1.55
C ASP A 180 10.66 -0.11 0.64
N PHE A 181 9.51 0.55 0.90
CA PHE A 181 9.06 1.56 -0.05
C PHE A 181 10.01 2.78 -0.11
N LEU A 182 10.66 3.17 0.97
CA LEU A 182 11.64 4.27 0.93
C LEU A 182 12.84 3.94 0.03
N LEU A 183 13.36 2.72 0.13
CA LEU A 183 14.45 2.26 -0.72
C LEU A 183 14.00 2.09 -2.17
N ARG A 184 12.87 1.42 -2.38
CA ARG A 184 12.33 1.06 -3.69
C ARG A 184 11.92 2.30 -4.47
N ASP A 185 11.17 3.20 -3.86
CA ASP A 185 10.75 4.44 -4.48
C ASP A 185 11.93 5.36 -4.81
N SER A 186 12.93 5.43 -3.92
CA SER A 186 14.19 6.15 -4.18
C SER A 186 14.91 5.59 -5.41
N TYR A 187 15.06 4.26 -5.48
CA TYR A 187 15.70 3.58 -6.59
C TYR A 187 14.98 3.84 -7.93
N HIS A 188 13.68 3.64 -7.96
CA HIS A 188 12.89 3.73 -9.19
C HIS A 188 12.60 5.17 -9.65
N THR A 189 12.46 6.12 -8.73
CA THR A 189 12.26 7.53 -9.09
C THR A 189 13.56 8.26 -9.37
N GLY A 190 14.70 7.75 -8.90
CA GLY A 190 15.98 8.44 -8.93
C GLY A 190 16.07 9.62 -7.94
N VAL A 191 15.11 9.77 -7.02
CA VAL A 191 15.12 10.82 -6.01
C VAL A 191 15.95 10.37 -4.81
N SER A 192 16.96 11.14 -4.43
CA SER A 192 17.73 10.91 -3.21
C SER A 192 16.89 11.28 -1.99
N LEU A 193 16.35 10.26 -1.30
CA LEU A 193 15.52 10.45 -0.10
C LEU A 193 16.34 10.54 1.20
N GLY A 194 17.64 10.34 1.13
CA GLY A 194 18.54 10.16 2.26
C GLY A 194 18.92 8.69 2.42
N LEU A 195 19.80 8.44 3.38
CA LEU A 195 20.30 7.10 3.67
C LEU A 195 19.32 6.36 4.59
N VAL A 196 18.84 5.22 4.14
CA VAL A 196 18.12 4.24 4.98
C VAL A 196 19.04 3.04 5.13
N ASP A 197 19.75 2.97 6.24
CA ASP A 197 20.65 1.85 6.54
C ASP A 197 19.85 0.71 7.18
N VAL A 198 19.51 -0.27 6.35
CA VAL A 198 18.69 -1.42 6.77
C VAL A 198 19.38 -2.24 7.85
N ASP A 199 20.70 -2.45 7.75
CA ASP A 199 21.44 -3.28 8.72
C ASP A 199 21.49 -2.59 10.08
N GLN A 200 21.69 -1.28 10.08
CA GLN A 200 21.71 -0.50 11.30
C GLN A 200 20.32 -0.43 11.96
N ILE A 201 19.25 -0.22 11.16
CA ILE A 201 17.88 -0.22 11.69
C ILE A 201 17.55 -1.60 12.27
N VAL A 202 17.75 -2.66 11.51
CA VAL A 202 17.41 -4.03 11.94
C VAL A 202 18.22 -4.43 13.18
N GLY A 203 19.52 -4.11 13.21
CA GLY A 203 20.39 -4.38 14.37
C GLY A 203 20.00 -3.61 15.63
N SER A 204 19.33 -2.46 15.48
CA SER A 204 18.87 -1.62 16.59
C SER A 204 17.51 -2.05 17.17
N LEU A 205 16.78 -2.97 16.49
CA LEU A 205 15.50 -3.45 16.98
C LEU A 205 15.67 -4.54 18.06
N SER A 206 14.84 -4.49 19.08
CA SER A 206 14.79 -5.51 20.14
C SER A 206 13.35 -5.72 20.62
N LEU A 207 13.14 -6.73 21.46
CA LEU A 207 11.87 -6.98 22.12
C LEU A 207 11.93 -6.58 23.58
N SER A 208 10.97 -5.76 24.01
CA SER A 208 10.78 -5.39 25.42
C SER A 208 9.30 -5.48 25.76
N GLU A 209 8.98 -6.20 26.85
CA GLU A 209 7.60 -6.38 27.34
C GLU A 209 6.59 -6.81 26.25
N GLY A 210 7.03 -7.69 25.32
CA GLY A 210 6.20 -8.21 24.24
C GLY A 210 5.93 -7.20 23.09
N ARG A 211 6.73 -6.12 23.05
CA ARG A 211 6.66 -5.11 22.00
C ARG A 211 7.99 -4.92 21.28
N LEU A 212 7.93 -4.52 20.03
CA LEU A 212 9.08 -4.13 19.24
C LEU A 212 9.52 -2.72 19.67
N VAL A 213 10.77 -2.58 20.05
CA VAL A 213 11.37 -1.31 20.49
C VAL A 213 12.66 -1.05 19.74
N LEU A 214 13.02 0.23 19.67
CA LEU A 214 14.32 0.65 19.17
C LEU A 214 15.31 0.73 20.34
N GLY A 215 16.53 0.22 20.16
CA GLY A 215 17.51 0.14 21.24
C GLY A 215 17.36 -1.13 22.10
N GLY A 216 18.09 -1.18 23.22
CA GLY A 216 18.03 -2.31 24.15
C GLY A 216 18.83 -3.55 23.72
N ASN A 217 19.46 -3.55 22.56
CA ASN A 217 20.39 -4.58 22.17
C ASN A 217 21.80 -4.20 22.66
N ALA A 218 22.39 -5.02 23.52
CA ALA A 218 23.69 -4.76 24.13
C ALA A 218 24.85 -4.60 23.10
N SER A 219 24.63 -4.98 21.87
CA SER A 219 25.60 -4.88 20.77
C SER A 219 25.48 -3.58 19.96
N PHE A 220 24.44 -2.77 20.22
CA PHE A 220 24.23 -1.49 19.51
C PHE A 220 24.16 -0.33 20.51
N ASP A 221 24.86 0.74 20.17
CA ASP A 221 24.82 2.01 20.91
C ASP A 221 23.44 2.66 20.71
N GLU A 222 22.85 3.21 21.78
CA GLU A 222 21.58 3.93 21.74
C GLU A 222 21.63 5.14 20.79
N ASP A 223 22.76 5.84 20.71
CA ASP A 223 22.96 6.97 19.80
C ASP A 223 22.93 6.51 18.33
N MET A 224 23.46 5.33 18.02
CA MET A 224 23.39 4.75 16.67
C MET A 224 21.96 4.35 16.30
N ALA A 225 21.22 3.76 17.24
CA ALA A 225 19.82 3.41 17.05
C ALA A 225 18.95 4.64 16.77
N MET A 226 19.16 5.71 17.55
CA MET A 226 18.46 6.99 17.36
C MET A 226 18.79 7.61 15.99
N THR A 227 20.07 7.64 15.62
CA THR A 227 20.53 8.15 14.32
C THR A 227 19.88 7.41 13.14
N ALA A 228 19.76 6.08 13.22
CA ALA A 228 19.12 5.27 12.19
C ALA A 228 17.62 5.59 12.05
N ALA A 229 16.93 5.74 13.18
CA ALA A 229 15.51 6.12 13.21
C ALA A 229 15.28 7.53 12.64
N GLU A 230 16.05 8.50 13.06
CA GLU A 230 15.98 9.88 12.56
C GLU A 230 16.22 9.95 11.06
N SER A 231 17.23 9.23 10.55
CA SER A 231 17.54 9.15 9.13
C SER A 231 16.36 8.62 8.33
N MET A 232 15.70 7.57 8.82
CA MET A 232 14.52 7.01 8.18
C MET A 232 13.32 7.98 8.20
N LEU A 233 13.08 8.68 9.31
CA LEU A 233 12.02 9.69 9.42
C LEU A 233 12.26 10.88 8.48
N ILE A 234 13.52 11.31 8.32
CA ILE A 234 13.92 12.34 7.37
C ILE A 234 13.71 11.86 5.94
N ALA A 235 14.12 10.63 5.61
CA ALA A 235 13.90 10.04 4.30
C ALA A 235 12.40 10.00 3.96
N ARG A 236 11.55 9.62 4.93
CA ARG A 236 10.09 9.64 4.77
C ARG A 236 9.54 11.05 4.53
N ALA A 237 10.02 12.06 5.25
CA ALA A 237 9.62 13.45 5.02
C ALA A 237 10.00 13.94 3.62
N HIS A 238 11.19 13.59 3.13
CA HIS A 238 11.64 13.87 1.77
C HIS A 238 10.78 13.12 0.72
N HIS A 239 10.46 11.84 0.94
CA HIS A 239 9.59 11.05 0.07
C HIS A 239 8.24 11.75 -0.15
N TYR A 240 7.56 12.15 0.94
CA TYR A 240 6.30 12.88 0.82
C TYR A 240 6.46 14.20 0.07
N SER A 241 7.51 14.96 0.35
CA SER A 241 7.72 16.27 -0.27
C SER A 241 8.08 16.18 -1.75
N ALA A 242 8.97 15.27 -2.12
CA ALA A 242 9.53 15.20 -3.48
C ALA A 242 8.68 14.34 -4.44
N ILE A 243 8.13 13.21 -3.96
CA ILE A 243 7.44 12.23 -4.79
C ILE A 243 5.93 12.36 -4.63
N ILE A 244 5.40 12.16 -3.42
CA ILE A 244 3.95 12.11 -3.20
C ILE A 244 3.28 13.45 -3.51
N HIS A 245 3.87 14.56 -3.12
CA HIS A 245 3.36 15.91 -3.36
C HIS A 245 3.89 16.55 -4.64
N ASN A 246 4.45 15.77 -5.57
CA ASN A 246 4.87 16.28 -6.86
C ASN A 246 3.66 16.87 -7.62
N PRO A 247 3.76 18.11 -8.17
CA PRO A 247 2.62 18.78 -8.81
C PRO A 247 2.04 18.02 -10.00
N VAL A 248 2.86 17.34 -10.82
CA VAL A 248 2.41 16.55 -11.96
C VAL A 248 1.61 15.34 -11.50
N THR A 249 2.16 14.58 -10.55
CA THR A 249 1.49 13.42 -9.94
C THR A 249 0.15 13.82 -9.29
N GLN A 250 0.12 14.94 -8.57
CA GLN A 250 -1.11 15.43 -7.95
C GLN A 250 -2.12 15.92 -8.99
N GLY A 251 -1.68 16.57 -10.08
CA GLY A 251 -2.53 16.95 -11.19
C GLY A 251 -3.21 15.75 -11.84
N ALA A 252 -2.43 14.72 -12.17
CA ALA A 252 -2.94 13.46 -12.72
C ALA A 252 -3.94 12.78 -11.77
N ARG A 253 -3.62 12.75 -10.47
CA ARG A 253 -4.50 12.19 -9.44
C ARG A 253 -5.85 12.91 -9.37
N VAL A 254 -5.87 14.23 -9.45
CA VAL A 254 -7.12 15.01 -9.44
C VAL A 254 -7.94 14.75 -10.72
N MET A 255 -7.30 14.72 -11.89
CA MET A 255 -7.97 14.37 -13.15
C MET A 255 -8.62 12.98 -13.07
N LEU A 256 -7.88 11.98 -12.60
CA LEU A 256 -8.37 10.62 -12.46
C LEU A 256 -9.52 10.52 -11.46
N LEU A 257 -9.42 11.23 -10.33
CA LEU A 257 -10.47 11.26 -9.31
C LEU A 257 -11.79 11.80 -9.88
N HIS A 258 -11.74 12.90 -10.64
CA HIS A 258 -12.92 13.44 -11.32
C HIS A 258 -13.51 12.50 -12.36
N ALA A 259 -12.65 11.88 -13.17
CA ALA A 259 -13.08 10.93 -14.17
C ALA A 259 -13.76 9.69 -13.56
N LEU A 260 -13.19 9.15 -12.48
CA LEU A 260 -13.75 8.00 -11.77
C LEU A 260 -15.07 8.33 -11.07
N GLU A 261 -15.17 9.47 -10.38
CA GLU A 261 -16.44 9.90 -9.76
C GLU A 261 -17.56 10.08 -10.79
N ASN A 262 -17.23 10.61 -11.97
CA ASN A 262 -18.19 10.74 -13.07
C ASN A 262 -18.63 9.37 -13.57
N ALA A 263 -17.70 8.48 -13.85
CA ALA A 263 -18.00 7.13 -14.34
C ALA A 263 -18.87 6.33 -13.34
N LEU A 264 -18.57 6.40 -12.05
CA LEU A 264 -19.35 5.69 -11.01
C LEU A 264 -20.78 6.25 -10.91
N ARG A 265 -20.97 7.58 -10.93
CA ARG A 265 -22.31 8.17 -10.93
C ARG A 265 -23.13 7.76 -12.14
N ARG A 266 -22.54 7.74 -13.32
CA ARG A 266 -23.23 7.31 -14.54
C ARG A 266 -23.55 5.82 -14.52
N HIS A 267 -22.64 5.00 -14.00
CA HIS A 267 -22.85 3.57 -13.80
C HIS A 267 -24.06 3.30 -12.88
N GLU A 268 -24.17 4.04 -11.77
CA GLU A 268 -25.33 4.03 -10.86
C GLU A 268 -26.62 4.48 -11.54
N HIS A 269 -26.59 5.61 -12.26
CA HIS A 269 -27.78 6.13 -12.99
C HIS A 269 -28.25 5.18 -14.10
N ALA A 270 -27.38 4.35 -14.64
CA ALA A 270 -27.74 3.29 -15.58
C ALA A 270 -28.38 2.05 -14.89
N GLY A 271 -28.56 2.09 -13.57
CA GLY A 271 -29.16 0.99 -12.80
C GLY A 271 -28.21 -0.10 -12.38
N ASN A 272 -26.89 0.09 -12.52
CA ASN A 272 -25.88 -0.91 -12.15
C ASN A 272 -25.50 -0.82 -10.67
N ASP A 273 -25.01 -1.94 -10.12
CA ASP A 273 -24.53 -1.99 -8.74
C ASP A 273 -23.11 -1.40 -8.61
N VAL A 274 -23.05 -0.15 -8.15
CA VAL A 274 -21.79 0.57 -7.91
C VAL A 274 -20.92 -0.09 -6.84
N ARG A 275 -21.53 -0.69 -5.80
CA ARG A 275 -20.77 -1.35 -4.73
C ARG A 275 -20.07 -2.59 -5.24
N ALA A 276 -20.76 -3.36 -6.10
CA ALA A 276 -20.16 -4.52 -6.76
C ALA A 276 -19.01 -4.08 -7.68
N ALA A 277 -19.18 -3.02 -8.48
CA ALA A 277 -18.12 -2.48 -9.32
C ALA A 277 -16.91 -2.02 -8.49
N VAL A 278 -17.14 -1.30 -7.40
CA VAL A 278 -16.07 -0.86 -6.50
C VAL A 278 -15.36 -2.04 -5.84
N ALA A 279 -16.06 -3.10 -5.45
CA ALA A 279 -15.44 -4.30 -4.91
C ALA A 279 -14.42 -4.90 -5.89
N LEU A 280 -14.74 -4.93 -7.19
CA LEU A 280 -13.81 -5.42 -8.22
C LEU A 280 -12.53 -4.59 -8.33
N PHE A 281 -12.57 -3.29 -8.05
CA PHE A 281 -11.37 -2.44 -8.07
C PHE A 281 -10.33 -2.87 -7.04
N PHE A 282 -10.76 -3.48 -5.93
CA PHE A 282 -9.89 -3.97 -4.87
C PHE A 282 -9.54 -5.45 -5.00
N THR A 283 -10.33 -6.24 -5.71
CA THR A 283 -10.19 -7.70 -5.75
C THR A 283 -9.70 -8.27 -7.08
N SER A 284 -10.07 -7.63 -8.18
CA SER A 284 -9.88 -8.22 -9.53
C SER A 284 -9.24 -7.27 -10.54
N TYR A 285 -9.55 -5.96 -10.48
CA TYR A 285 -9.05 -5.00 -11.46
C TYR A 285 -7.59 -4.63 -11.21
N ASN A 286 -6.84 -4.45 -12.29
CA ASN A 286 -5.57 -3.76 -12.32
C ASN A 286 -5.74 -2.31 -12.82
N ASP A 287 -4.64 -1.54 -12.91
CA ASP A 287 -4.70 -0.13 -13.29
C ASP A 287 -5.31 0.09 -14.68
N GLY A 288 -4.97 -0.76 -15.64
CA GLY A 288 -5.55 -0.71 -16.99
C GLY A 288 -7.06 -0.97 -16.99
N ASP A 289 -7.51 -1.95 -16.21
CA ASP A 289 -8.93 -2.30 -16.11
C ASP A 289 -9.75 -1.15 -15.53
N LEU A 290 -9.21 -0.42 -14.53
CA LEU A 290 -9.89 0.74 -13.98
C LEU A 290 -9.99 1.89 -14.98
N LEU A 291 -8.94 2.16 -15.76
CA LEU A 291 -9.01 3.16 -16.82
C LEU A 291 -10.03 2.78 -17.90
N ASN A 292 -10.08 1.50 -18.30
CA ASN A 292 -11.08 0.99 -19.23
C ASN A 292 -12.50 1.11 -18.68
N PHE A 293 -12.71 0.86 -17.37
CA PHE A 293 -14.00 1.07 -16.72
C PHE A 293 -14.45 2.54 -16.83
N ILE A 294 -13.53 3.49 -16.59
CA ILE A 294 -13.83 4.92 -16.70
C ILE A 294 -14.20 5.28 -18.16
N GLU A 295 -13.47 4.79 -19.13
CA GLU A 295 -13.75 5.03 -20.55
C GLU A 295 -15.10 4.46 -20.99
N ALA A 296 -15.47 3.28 -20.48
CA ALA A 296 -16.73 2.64 -20.80
C ALA A 296 -17.95 3.32 -20.16
N ASN A 297 -17.83 3.84 -18.95
CA ASN A 297 -18.93 4.34 -18.16
C ASN A 297 -18.98 5.89 -18.02
N GLY A 298 -17.86 6.59 -18.27
CA GLY A 298 -17.76 8.05 -18.17
C GLY A 298 -18.41 8.77 -19.33
N ASP A 299 -18.72 10.06 -19.13
CA ASP A 299 -19.09 10.97 -20.22
C ASP A 299 -17.86 11.40 -21.04
N GLU A 300 -18.08 12.22 -22.04
CA GLU A 300 -17.00 12.70 -22.92
C GLU A 300 -15.91 13.47 -22.16
N SER A 301 -16.26 14.15 -21.07
CA SER A 301 -15.27 14.83 -20.22
C SER A 301 -14.40 13.82 -19.48
N ALA A 302 -14.98 12.80 -18.85
CA ALA A 302 -14.26 11.75 -18.16
C ALA A 302 -13.34 10.96 -19.12
N LYS A 303 -13.85 10.62 -20.31
CA LYS A 303 -13.06 9.96 -21.36
C LYS A 303 -11.88 10.81 -21.79
N LYS A 304 -12.09 12.12 -21.98
CA LYS A 304 -11.04 13.08 -22.34
C LYS A 304 -9.96 13.18 -21.25
N LEU A 305 -10.36 13.22 -19.97
CA LEU A 305 -9.43 13.23 -18.86
C LEU A 305 -8.58 11.95 -18.83
N THR A 306 -9.21 10.79 -19.03
CA THR A 306 -8.52 9.49 -19.07
C THR A 306 -7.54 9.41 -20.24
N LEU A 307 -7.95 9.85 -21.43
CA LEU A 307 -7.07 9.93 -22.60
C LEU A 307 -5.89 10.87 -22.36
N ASN A 308 -6.13 12.01 -21.74
CA ASN A 308 -5.06 12.97 -21.41
C ASN A 308 -4.05 12.35 -20.43
N ILE A 309 -4.51 11.60 -19.42
CA ILE A 309 -3.64 10.86 -18.50
C ILE A 309 -2.79 9.85 -19.27
N ARG A 310 -3.39 9.04 -20.14
CA ARG A 310 -2.67 8.05 -20.96
C ARG A 310 -1.60 8.69 -21.85
N ASN A 311 -1.86 9.91 -22.32
CA ASN A 311 -0.94 10.67 -23.21
C ASN A 311 0.03 11.59 -22.45
N GLY A 312 0.04 11.56 -21.12
CA GLY A 312 0.89 12.44 -20.31
C GLY A 312 0.50 13.92 -20.34
N SER A 313 -0.69 14.26 -20.85
CA SER A 313 -1.20 15.63 -20.94
C SER A 313 -1.90 16.03 -19.63
N ILE A 314 -1.12 16.42 -18.63
CA ILE A 314 -1.61 16.70 -17.28
C ILE A 314 -1.93 18.19 -17.10
N CYS A 315 -3.03 18.47 -16.38
CA CYS A 315 -3.40 19.83 -16.02
C CYS A 315 -2.33 20.49 -15.13
N ASN A 316 -1.90 21.69 -15.51
CA ASN A 316 -0.95 22.45 -14.72
C ASN A 316 -1.61 23.03 -13.46
N ALA A 317 -0.84 23.10 -12.37
CA ALA A 317 -1.28 23.81 -11.17
C ALA A 317 -1.37 25.32 -11.47
N VAL A 318 -2.56 25.88 -11.27
CA VAL A 318 -2.80 27.33 -11.46
C VAL A 318 -2.18 28.14 -10.33
N SER A 319 -2.21 27.60 -9.11
CA SER A 319 -1.63 28.22 -7.92
C SER A 319 -1.16 27.20 -6.90
N ARG A 320 -0.06 27.49 -6.24
CA ARG A 320 0.50 26.67 -5.15
C ARG A 320 0.45 27.47 -3.85
N PHE A 321 -0.24 26.93 -2.86
CA PHE A 321 -0.31 27.53 -1.54
C PHE A 321 0.58 26.75 -0.57
N THR A 322 1.41 27.48 0.16
CA THR A 322 2.25 26.94 1.24
C THR A 322 1.71 27.37 2.60
N HIS A 323 2.20 26.76 3.67
CA HIS A 323 1.86 27.21 5.04
C HIS A 323 2.15 28.69 5.28
N LYS A 324 3.12 29.25 4.57
CA LYS A 324 3.51 30.68 4.69
C LYS A 324 2.49 31.60 4.00
N ASN A 325 1.77 31.10 2.99
CA ASN A 325 0.89 31.92 2.13
C ASN A 325 -0.59 31.79 2.48
N LEU A 326 -0.95 30.91 3.43
CA LEU A 326 -2.33 30.67 3.82
C LEU A 326 -2.59 31.18 5.23
N ASN A 327 -3.45 32.19 5.34
CA ASN A 327 -4.00 32.53 6.64
C ASN A 327 -4.99 31.44 7.14
N PRO A 328 -5.29 31.36 8.44
CA PRO A 328 -6.13 30.31 9.00
C PRO A 328 -7.54 30.23 8.36
N LYS A 329 -8.15 31.37 8.01
CA LYS A 329 -9.49 31.42 7.36
C LYS A 329 -9.45 30.81 5.96
N THR A 330 -8.45 31.17 5.16
CA THR A 330 -8.28 30.61 3.80
C THR A 330 -7.97 29.12 3.85
N ARG A 331 -7.16 28.66 4.83
CA ARG A 331 -6.89 27.24 5.05
C ARG A 331 -8.17 26.46 5.37
N MET A 332 -9.00 27.00 6.26
CA MET A 332 -10.28 26.40 6.64
C MET A 332 -11.27 26.34 5.46
N ALA A 333 -11.36 27.40 4.67
CA ALA A 333 -12.20 27.44 3.46
C ALA A 333 -11.74 26.41 2.43
N LEU A 334 -10.43 26.32 2.13
CA LEU A 334 -9.87 25.33 1.21
C LEU A 334 -10.07 23.91 1.71
N SER A 335 -9.94 23.65 3.02
CA SER A 335 -10.18 22.32 3.59
C SER A 335 -11.66 21.93 3.48
N THR A 336 -12.56 22.88 3.61
CA THR A 336 -14.02 22.67 3.41
C THR A 336 -14.34 22.35 1.96
N ILE A 337 -13.77 23.09 1.00
CA ILE A 337 -13.90 22.82 -0.43
C ILE A 337 -13.35 21.43 -0.77
N ALA A 338 -12.17 21.07 -0.23
CA ALA A 338 -11.57 19.78 -0.47
C ALA A 338 -12.37 18.60 0.11
N ARG A 339 -13.09 18.82 1.24
CA ARG A 339 -13.96 17.81 1.86
C ARG A 339 -15.29 17.64 1.14
N ASN A 340 -15.88 18.75 0.69
CA ASN A 340 -17.25 18.78 0.14
C ASN A 340 -17.29 18.60 -1.38
N GLY A 341 -16.15 18.45 -2.03
CA GLY A 341 -16.04 18.55 -3.48
C GLY A 341 -16.18 20.00 -3.95
N VAL A 342 -15.73 20.27 -5.16
CA VAL A 342 -16.00 21.56 -5.79
C VAL A 342 -17.51 21.61 -5.99
N ALA A 343 -18.19 22.43 -5.21
CA ALA A 343 -19.57 22.75 -5.50
C ALA A 343 -19.60 23.41 -6.89
N LYS A 344 -20.33 22.78 -7.78
CA LYS A 344 -20.73 23.11 -9.16
C LYS A 344 -20.00 24.24 -9.87
#